data_b1e2ef5069cf0535db0287575820f814
#
_entry.id   b1e2ef5069cf0535db0287575820f814
#
_cell.length_a   1.000
_cell.length_b   1.000
_cell.length_c   1.000
_cell.angle_alpha   90.00
_cell.angle_beta   90.00
_cell.angle_gamma   90.00
#
_symmetry.space_group_name_H-M   'P 1'
#
loop_
_entity.id
_entity.type
_entity.pdbx_description
1 polymer ?
#
loop_
_entity_poly.entity_id
_entity_poly.type
_entity_poly.pdbx_seq_one_letter_code
_entity_poly.pdbx_strand_id
1 'polypeptide(L)'
;MVKIAAMTIAPGHKRSLHLIEAEAYRRIMSGEAPATLVEFAQQLLDWLRQSYPEAPPTTLATVENAVSETWHRRHDLIRGGGS
;
A
#
# COMPACT_ATOMS: atom_id res chain seq x y z
N MET A 1 -4.15 24.34 15.40
CA MET A 1 -4.22 24.18 14.86
C MET A 1 -4.18 23.93 13.95
N VAL A 2 -4.12 23.73 13.90
CA VAL A 2 -4.10 23.47 12.98
C VAL A 2 -4.14 22.99 12.23
N LYS A 3 -3.91 22.95 12.32
CA LYS A 3 -3.96 22.57 11.66
C LYS A 3 -4.16 22.05 10.82
N ILE A 4 -4.21 21.77 11.07
CA ILE A 4 -4.45 21.32 10.34
C ILE A 4 -4.72 21.19 9.39
N ALA A 5 -4.74 21.31 9.27
CA ALA A 5 -5.12 21.35 8.40
C ALA A 5 -4.93 21.05 7.53
N ALA A 6 -4.60 21.24 7.62
CA ALA A 6 -4.26 20.98 6.63
C ALA A 6 -4.50 19.91 6.12
N MET A 7 -4.58 19.38 6.59
CA MET A 7 -4.73 18.32 6.11
C MET A 7 -5.69 18.13 5.38
N THR A 8 -6.17 18.50 5.50
CA THR A 8 -7.17 18.46 4.93
C THR A 8 -7.14 18.44 3.70
N ILE A 9 -6.43 18.83 3.35
CA ILE A 9 -6.39 18.86 2.19
C ILE A 9 -5.94 17.80 1.58
N ALA A 10 -5.45 16.92 2.16
CA ALA A 10 -4.92 15.77 1.50
C ALA A 10 -5.99 15.16 0.67
N PRO A 11 -5.75 15.02 -0.57
CA PRO A 11 -6.68 14.33 -1.41
C PRO A 11 -6.92 12.95 -0.85
N GLY A 12 -8.14 12.51 -0.90
CA GLY A 12 -8.48 11.25 -0.31
C GLY A 12 -7.75 10.06 -0.89
N HIS A 13 -7.54 10.04 -2.22
CA HIS A 13 -6.89 8.87 -2.80
C HIS A 13 -5.43 8.77 -2.38
N LYS A 14 -4.81 9.89 -2.02
CA LYS A 14 -3.46 9.85 -1.51
C LYS A 14 -3.42 9.14 -0.16
N ARG A 15 -4.44 9.37 0.67
CA ARG A 15 -4.54 8.65 1.92
C ARG A 15 -4.67 7.15 1.69
N SER A 16 -5.50 6.77 0.71
CA SER A 16 -5.66 5.36 0.39
C SER A 16 -4.34 4.74 -0.06
N LEU A 17 -3.56 5.44 -0.86
CA LEU A 17 -2.28 4.92 -1.31
C LEU A 17 -1.30 4.79 -0.17
N HIS A 18 -1.30 5.72 0.77
CA HIS A 18 -0.42 5.60 1.94
C HIS A 18 -0.77 4.38 2.78
N LEU A 19 -2.06 4.11 2.96
CA LEU A 19 -2.49 2.94 3.69
C LEU A 19 -2.04 1.66 2.98
N ILE A 20 -2.20 1.64 1.66
CA ILE A 20 -1.80 0.49 0.87
C ILE A 20 -0.30 0.27 0.91
N GLU A 21 0.48 1.34 0.80
CA GLU A 21 1.93 1.22 0.84
C GLU A 21 2.42 0.69 2.18
N ALA A 22 1.83 1.16 3.27
CA ALA A 22 2.20 0.68 4.60
C ALA A 22 1.88 -0.81 4.76
N GLU A 23 0.71 -1.21 4.30
CA GLU A 23 0.32 -2.62 4.40
C GLU A 23 1.16 -3.49 3.47
N ALA A 24 1.50 -2.97 2.29
CA ALA A 24 2.36 -3.71 1.36
C ALA A 24 3.72 -4.00 1.99
N TYR A 25 4.31 -2.99 2.61
CA TYR A 25 5.60 -3.16 3.26
C TYR A 25 5.50 -4.19 4.39
N ARG A 26 4.45 -4.10 5.20
CA ARG A 26 4.25 -5.04 6.30
C ARG A 26 4.17 -6.48 5.77
N ARG A 27 3.40 -6.69 4.70
CA ARG A 27 3.24 -8.05 4.15
C ARG A 27 4.53 -8.59 3.57
N ILE A 28 5.28 -7.72 2.91
CA ILE A 28 6.56 -8.13 2.34
C ILE A 28 7.52 -8.54 3.44
N MET A 29 7.61 -7.74 4.50
CA MET A 29 8.53 -8.05 5.58
C MET A 29 8.12 -9.29 6.37
N SER A 30 6.83 -9.63 6.37
CA SER A 30 6.36 -10.83 7.05
C SER A 30 6.32 -12.05 6.13
N GLY A 31 6.75 -11.90 4.87
CA GLY A 31 6.80 -13.01 3.95
C GLY A 31 5.47 -13.38 3.34
N GLU A 32 4.50 -12.47 3.37
CA GLU A 32 3.16 -12.76 2.88
C GLU A 32 2.89 -12.30 1.45
N ALA A 33 3.91 -11.80 0.75
CA ALA A 33 3.70 -11.31 -0.61
C ALA A 33 3.50 -12.50 -1.56
N PRO A 34 2.48 -12.44 -2.44
CA PRO A 34 2.27 -13.52 -3.41
C PRO A 34 3.29 -13.45 -4.54
N ALA A 35 3.22 -14.41 -5.44
CA ALA A 35 4.21 -14.56 -6.49
C ALA A 35 4.11 -13.50 -7.58
N THR A 36 2.95 -12.87 -7.76
CA THR A 36 2.79 -11.88 -8.81
C THR A 36 2.36 -10.53 -8.25
N LEU A 37 2.74 -9.49 -8.96
CA LEU A 37 2.37 -8.14 -8.57
C LEU A 37 0.86 -7.92 -8.66
N VAL A 38 0.23 -8.50 -9.67
CA VAL A 38 -1.21 -8.36 -9.84
C VAL A 38 -1.96 -8.94 -8.64
N GLU A 39 -1.56 -10.11 -8.20
CA GLU A 39 -2.19 -10.72 -7.04
C GLU A 39 -1.96 -9.88 -5.79
N PHE A 40 -0.74 -9.36 -5.64
CA PHE A 40 -0.42 -8.53 -4.50
C PHE A 40 -1.30 -7.29 -4.47
N ALA A 41 -1.40 -6.61 -5.62
CA ALA A 41 -2.21 -5.41 -5.72
C ALA A 41 -3.67 -5.70 -5.45
N GLN A 42 -4.18 -6.83 -5.96
CA GLN A 42 -5.58 -7.19 -5.75
C GLN A 42 -5.86 -7.45 -4.28
N GLN A 43 -4.95 -8.16 -3.61
CA GLN A 43 -5.11 -8.43 -2.19
C GLN A 43 -5.10 -7.14 -1.38
N LEU A 44 -4.23 -6.21 -1.73
CA LEU A 44 -4.16 -4.93 -1.03
C LEU A 44 -5.42 -4.10 -1.27
N LEU A 45 -5.93 -4.12 -2.49
CA LEU A 45 -7.15 -3.39 -2.79
C LEU A 45 -8.33 -3.96 -2.00
N ASP A 46 -8.43 -5.29 -1.95
CA ASP A 46 -9.49 -5.93 -1.18
C ASP A 46 -9.35 -5.62 0.31
N TRP A 47 -8.12 -5.66 0.81
CA TRP A 47 -7.85 -5.32 2.20
C TRP A 47 -8.29 -3.89 2.51
N LEU A 48 -7.99 -2.95 1.62
CA LEU A 48 -8.37 -1.57 1.83
C LEU A 48 -9.87 -1.42 1.92
N ARG A 49 -10.60 -2.09 1.02
CA ARG A 49 -12.05 -2.00 1.02
C ARG A 49 -12.67 -2.58 2.27
N GLN A 50 -12.07 -3.64 2.79
CA GLN A 50 -12.60 -4.29 3.98
C GLN A 50 -12.22 -3.57 5.26
N SER A 51 -11.01 -3.07 5.32
CA SER A 51 -10.49 -2.45 6.54
C SER A 51 -10.86 -0.98 6.66
N TYR A 52 -10.95 -0.30 5.52
CA TYR A 52 -11.22 1.14 5.48
C TYR A 52 -12.29 1.43 4.43
N PRO A 53 -13.52 0.95 4.65
CA PRO A 53 -14.56 1.14 3.64
C PRO A 53 -14.87 2.60 3.35
N GLU A 54 -14.55 3.49 4.27
CA GLU A 54 -14.76 4.91 4.06
C GLU A 54 -13.64 5.58 3.27
N ALA A 55 -12.56 4.88 3.02
CA ALA A 55 -11.46 5.46 2.26
C ALA A 55 -11.89 5.67 0.82
N PRO A 56 -11.41 6.73 0.17
CA PRO A 56 -11.77 6.96 -1.23
C PRO A 56 -11.33 5.79 -2.11
N PRO A 57 -12.13 5.48 -3.13
CA PRO A 57 -11.80 4.35 -3.99
C PRO A 57 -10.52 4.58 -4.81
N THR A 58 -9.84 3.51 -5.11
CA THR A 58 -8.70 3.56 -6.00
C THR A 58 -8.82 2.35 -6.94
N THR A 59 -8.01 2.33 -7.99
CA THR A 59 -8.09 1.27 -8.99
C THR A 59 -6.94 0.29 -8.83
N LEU A 60 -7.12 -0.90 -9.40
CA LEU A 60 -6.07 -1.90 -9.38
C LEU A 60 -4.78 -1.37 -10.01
N ALA A 61 -4.89 -0.69 -11.14
CA ALA A 61 -3.71 -0.14 -11.82
C ALA A 61 -2.98 0.87 -10.93
N THR A 62 -3.72 1.70 -10.22
CA THR A 62 -3.10 2.68 -9.33
C THR A 62 -2.38 1.97 -8.18
N VAL A 63 -3.00 0.92 -7.63
CA VAL A 63 -2.36 0.17 -6.56
C VAL A 63 -1.11 -0.54 -7.07
N GLU A 64 -1.17 -1.15 -8.26
CA GLU A 64 0.00 -1.79 -8.84
C GLU A 64 1.15 -0.81 -8.96
N ASN A 65 0.87 0.38 -9.49
CA ASN A 65 1.91 1.39 -9.65
C ASN A 65 2.47 1.83 -8.30
N ALA A 66 1.62 1.97 -7.32
CA ALA A 66 2.04 2.45 -6.01
C ALA A 66 2.97 1.47 -5.32
N VAL A 67 2.75 0.16 -5.50
CA VAL A 67 3.54 -0.83 -4.77
C VAL A 67 4.55 -1.56 -5.66
N SER A 68 4.63 -1.20 -6.92
CA SER A 68 5.46 -1.91 -7.88
C SER A 68 6.92 -1.96 -7.45
N GLU A 69 7.49 -0.82 -7.11
CA GLU A 69 8.90 -0.79 -6.74
C GLU A 69 9.15 -1.61 -5.48
N THR A 70 8.29 -1.46 -4.49
CA THR A 70 8.43 -2.20 -3.24
C THR A 70 8.35 -3.70 -3.49
N TRP A 71 7.39 -4.12 -4.34
CA TRP A 71 7.24 -5.53 -4.64
C TRP A 71 8.44 -6.09 -5.40
N HIS A 72 8.98 -5.33 -6.36
CA HIS A 72 10.15 -5.77 -7.11
C HIS A 72 11.38 -5.88 -6.22
N ARG A 73 11.44 -5.10 -5.16
CA ARG A 73 12.57 -5.12 -4.25
C ARG A 73 12.32 -5.99 -3.02
N ARG A 74 11.28 -6.80 -3.04
CA ARG A 74 10.88 -7.53 -1.84
C ARG A 74 11.96 -8.45 -1.29
N HIS A 75 12.70 -9.09 -2.16
CA HIS A 75 13.78 -9.97 -1.70
C HIS A 75 14.91 -9.17 -1.04
N ASP A 76 15.22 -8.03 -1.64
CA ASP A 76 16.24 -7.16 -1.07
C ASP A 76 15.80 -6.59 0.27
N LEU A 77 14.54 -6.21 0.38
CA LEU A 77 14.02 -5.66 1.63
C LEU A 77 14.08 -6.68 2.75
N ILE A 78 13.66 -7.90 2.47
CA ILE A 78 13.67 -8.95 3.48
C ILE A 78 15.10 -9.28 3.88
N ARG A 79 15.97 -9.44 2.91
CA ARG A 79 17.35 -9.79 3.19
C ARG A 79 18.11 -8.60 3.78
N GLY A 80 17.92 -7.43 3.17
CA GLY A 80 18.63 -6.23 3.59
C GLY A 80 18.19 -5.74 4.95
N GLY A 81 16.94 -5.99 5.28
CA GLY A 81 16.48 -5.62 6.61
C GLY A 81 17.24 -6.32 7.70
N GLY A 82 17.87 -7.43 7.37
CA GLY A 82 18.66 -8.15 8.33
C GLY A 82 20.11 -7.75 8.33
N SER A 83 20.50 -6.90 7.43
CA SER A 83 21.92 -6.58 7.35
C SER A 83 22.23 -5.20 7.93
#